data_5759c3bf958e1e90cf64844a8f4e1651
#
_entry.id   5759c3bf958e1e90cf64844a8f4e1651
#
_cell.length_a   1.000
_cell.length_b   1.000
_cell.length_c   1.000
_cell.angle_alpha   90.00
_cell.angle_beta   90.00
_cell.angle_gamma   90.00
#
_symmetry.space_group_name_H-M   'P 1'
#
loop_
_entity.id
_entity.type
_entity.pdbx_description
1 polymer ?
#
loop_
_entity_poly.entity_id
_entity_poly.type
_entity_poly.pdbx_seq_one_letter_code
_entity_poly.pdbx_strand_id
1 'polypeptide(L)'
;MDLALAPETLARWQFGITTVYHFLFVPLTISLATFTAVLQTAWVRTNKEKYLKATRFWGKLFLINIAMGVVTGIVQEFQFGMNWSAYSRFVGDIFGAPLAFEALIAFFMESTFIGLWIFGRDKLPKKLHLATIWLVALGTIASAYFILAANSWMQHPVGYRINEQNGRAEMTDFFGILFQNTALAQFFHTMTAAFLTGAAFMVGIAAYHLLRKRHIAVMRSSLRLGLVTLVAAGLLTAVSGDRLGKIMYEQQPMKMASAEALWETQAPAPFSVFSYGDVEKGHNKVAIEIPGVLSFLAHDNFYEAVPGINDTNAQLREKFKDSTGLDDYRPNIPVAYWSFRWMIGFGMSSLALGAAGLYLTRRRFWLAERLRTGEDEVPRLALTKDRELGTRLGTWYWRLSVLTLGFPLIANAWGWIFTETGRQPWVVYGVLPTSAAVSPSVSQGEVLISLISFTALYALLAVIEVRLLVKYVKAGPPELTEADLNPPTRIGGGSGGADADSDDRPMAFSY
;
A
#
# COMPACT_ATOMS: atom_id res chain seq x y z
N MET A 1 -15.10 -27.64 -22.41
CA MET A 1 -15.27 -27.03 -21.09
C MET A 1 -14.62 -25.66 -21.18
N ASP A 2 -15.37 -24.58 -20.99
CA ASP A 2 -14.85 -23.23 -21.17
C ASP A 2 -13.65 -22.98 -20.23
N LEU A 3 -12.47 -22.71 -20.76
CA LEU A 3 -11.26 -22.38 -20.02
C LEU A 3 -11.48 -21.22 -19.02
N ALA A 4 -12.43 -20.34 -19.30
CA ALA A 4 -12.82 -19.23 -18.43
C ALA A 4 -13.42 -19.65 -17.08
N LEU A 5 -13.96 -20.86 -16.99
CA LEU A 5 -14.59 -21.43 -15.79
C LEU A 5 -13.76 -22.55 -15.14
N ALA A 6 -12.54 -22.79 -15.59
CA ALA A 6 -11.66 -23.77 -14.96
C ALA A 6 -11.39 -23.39 -13.48
N PRO A 7 -11.31 -24.37 -12.55
CA PRO A 7 -11.04 -24.10 -11.13
C PRO A 7 -9.81 -23.21 -10.88
N GLU A 8 -8.74 -23.42 -11.65
CA GLU A 8 -7.54 -22.58 -11.60
C GLU A 8 -7.84 -21.12 -11.93
N THR A 9 -8.55 -20.86 -13.02
CA THR A 9 -8.89 -19.50 -13.45
C THR A 9 -9.77 -18.81 -12.40
N LEU A 10 -10.76 -19.49 -11.86
CA LEU A 10 -11.63 -18.96 -10.81
C LEU A 10 -10.84 -18.69 -9.51
N ALA A 11 -9.95 -19.59 -9.10
CA ALA A 11 -9.11 -19.41 -7.92
C ALA A 11 -8.16 -18.22 -8.07
N ARG A 12 -7.61 -18.00 -9.26
CA ARG A 12 -6.78 -16.80 -9.59
C ARG A 12 -7.60 -15.52 -9.51
N TRP A 13 -8.81 -15.49 -10.06
CA TRP A 13 -9.71 -14.33 -9.93
C TRP A 13 -10.06 -14.04 -8.48
N GLN A 14 -10.38 -15.07 -7.69
CA GLN A 14 -10.69 -14.91 -6.28
C GLN A 14 -9.51 -14.33 -5.52
N PHE A 15 -8.33 -14.89 -5.69
CA PHE A 15 -7.12 -14.38 -5.05
C PHE A 15 -6.82 -12.94 -5.48
N GLY A 16 -6.91 -12.65 -6.78
CA GLY A 16 -6.67 -11.30 -7.31
C GLY A 16 -7.62 -10.25 -6.73
N ILE A 17 -8.94 -10.54 -6.70
CA ILE A 17 -9.95 -9.63 -6.16
C ILE A 17 -9.71 -9.39 -4.67
N THR A 18 -9.52 -10.44 -3.90
CA THR A 18 -9.37 -10.33 -2.44
C THR A 18 -8.06 -9.66 -2.05
N THR A 19 -6.96 -9.98 -2.72
CA THR A 19 -5.64 -9.37 -2.45
C THR A 19 -5.63 -7.88 -2.81
N VAL A 20 -6.10 -7.52 -4.00
CA VAL A 20 -6.15 -6.10 -4.42
C VAL A 20 -7.05 -5.29 -3.49
N TYR A 21 -8.19 -5.85 -3.10
CA TYR A 21 -9.09 -5.16 -2.17
C TYR A 21 -8.47 -5.01 -0.79
N HIS A 22 -7.90 -6.07 -0.20
CA HIS A 22 -7.19 -5.99 1.08
C HIS A 22 -6.07 -4.96 1.05
N PHE A 23 -5.33 -4.90 -0.05
CA PHE A 23 -4.22 -3.97 -0.19
C PHE A 23 -4.64 -2.49 -0.27
N LEU A 24 -5.92 -2.15 -0.43
CA LEU A 24 -6.39 -0.77 -0.29
C LEU A 24 -6.31 -0.28 1.16
N PHE A 25 -6.42 -1.18 2.15
CA PHE A 25 -6.38 -0.83 3.57
C PHE A 25 -4.96 -0.71 4.13
N VAL A 26 -4.06 -1.59 3.68
CA VAL A 26 -2.70 -1.72 4.23
C VAL A 26 -1.92 -0.40 4.16
N PRO A 27 -1.79 0.29 3.01
CA PRO A 27 -1.07 1.55 2.90
C PRO A 27 -1.67 2.66 3.78
N LEU A 28 -3.00 2.73 3.86
CA LEU A 28 -3.69 3.70 4.71
C LEU A 28 -3.49 3.38 6.20
N THR A 29 -3.55 2.12 6.62
CA THR A 29 -3.31 1.71 8.01
C THR A 29 -1.91 2.13 8.46
N ILE A 30 -0.87 1.77 7.73
CA ILE A 30 0.53 2.08 8.05
C ILE A 30 0.75 3.58 8.18
N SER A 31 0.30 4.32 7.18
CA SER A 31 0.51 5.76 7.13
C SER A 31 -0.33 6.52 8.15
N LEU A 32 -1.60 6.19 8.33
CA LEU A 32 -2.48 6.86 9.30
C LEU A 32 -2.09 6.57 10.75
N ALA A 33 -1.62 5.35 11.08
CA ALA A 33 -1.04 5.04 12.39
C ALA A 33 0.15 5.96 12.68
N THR A 34 1.09 6.04 11.75
CA THR A 34 2.29 6.88 11.87
C THR A 34 1.94 8.37 11.94
N PHE A 35 1.03 8.86 11.09
CA PHE A 35 0.61 10.28 11.13
C PHE A 35 -0.11 10.62 12.43
N THR A 36 -0.93 9.72 12.96
CA THR A 36 -1.56 9.89 14.26
C THR A 36 -0.52 9.97 15.36
N ALA A 37 0.50 9.10 15.35
CA ALA A 37 1.61 9.13 16.30
C ALA A 37 2.43 10.44 16.21
N VAL A 38 2.72 10.92 14.99
CA VAL A 38 3.41 12.21 14.76
C VAL A 38 2.59 13.39 15.29
N LEU A 39 1.29 13.43 15.02
CA LEU A 39 0.40 14.49 15.49
C LEU A 39 0.24 14.45 17.02
N GLN A 40 0.14 13.27 17.62
CA GLN A 40 0.12 13.10 19.06
C GLN A 40 1.46 13.50 19.70
N THR A 41 2.57 13.21 19.07
CA THR A 41 3.90 13.70 19.49
C THR A 41 3.95 15.23 19.48
N ALA A 42 3.43 15.86 18.44
CA ALA A 42 3.34 17.32 18.36
C ALA A 42 2.46 17.90 19.49
N TRP A 43 1.34 17.24 19.80
CA TRP A 43 0.52 17.63 20.95
C TRP A 43 1.25 17.50 22.28
N VAL A 44 1.86 16.34 22.55
CA VAL A 44 2.57 16.10 23.82
C VAL A 44 3.73 17.09 24.03
N ARG A 45 4.41 17.51 22.95
CA ARG A 45 5.52 18.47 23.01
C ARG A 45 5.08 19.92 23.12
N THR A 46 3.94 20.29 22.53
CA THR A 46 3.53 21.70 22.40
C THR A 46 2.31 22.08 23.22
N ASN A 47 1.55 21.09 23.71
CA ASN A 47 0.25 21.24 24.39
C ASN A 47 -0.80 22.05 23.57
N LYS A 48 -0.63 22.17 22.24
CA LYS A 48 -1.57 22.92 21.39
C LYS A 48 -2.78 22.05 21.05
N GLU A 49 -3.99 22.55 21.35
CA GLU A 49 -5.27 21.87 21.11
C GLU A 49 -5.44 21.39 19.66
N LYS A 50 -4.99 22.17 18.68
CA LYS A 50 -5.09 21.82 17.26
C LYS A 50 -4.46 20.45 16.93
N TYR A 51 -3.37 20.10 17.60
CA TYR A 51 -2.73 18.80 17.38
C TYR A 51 -3.49 17.66 18.08
N LEU A 52 -4.13 17.94 19.22
CA LEU A 52 -4.99 16.96 19.86
C LEU A 52 -6.25 16.70 19.02
N LYS A 53 -6.92 17.77 18.53
CA LYS A 53 -8.04 17.66 17.59
C LYS A 53 -7.65 16.87 16.33
N ALA A 54 -6.44 17.15 15.78
CA ALA A 54 -5.93 16.41 14.63
C ALA A 54 -5.71 14.94 14.96
N THR A 55 -5.06 14.61 16.09
CA THR A 55 -4.83 13.23 16.55
C THR A 55 -6.14 12.46 16.64
N ARG A 56 -7.17 13.04 17.22
CA ARG A 56 -8.48 12.40 17.34
C ARG A 56 -9.17 12.18 16.02
N PHE A 57 -9.10 13.16 15.14
CA PHE A 57 -9.71 13.08 13.82
C PHE A 57 -9.05 11.98 12.96
N TRP A 58 -7.73 12.04 12.82
CA TRP A 58 -6.99 11.07 12.03
C TRP A 58 -6.96 9.68 12.68
N GLY A 59 -6.91 9.63 14.02
CA GLY A 59 -7.02 8.38 14.78
C GLY A 59 -8.37 7.68 14.57
N LYS A 60 -9.47 8.42 14.49
CA LYS A 60 -10.78 7.83 14.15
C LYS A 60 -10.80 7.22 12.75
N LEU A 61 -10.28 7.93 11.75
CA LEU A 61 -10.18 7.39 10.39
C LEU A 61 -9.24 6.17 10.32
N PHE A 62 -8.14 6.21 11.06
CA PHE A 62 -7.24 5.07 11.24
C PHE A 62 -7.98 3.85 11.81
N LEU A 63 -8.75 4.01 12.89
CA LEU A 63 -9.47 2.91 13.53
C LEU A 63 -10.54 2.29 12.62
N ILE A 64 -11.23 3.08 11.80
CA ILE A 64 -12.17 2.57 10.82
C ILE A 64 -11.43 1.71 9.79
N ASN A 65 -10.33 2.23 9.26
CA ASN A 65 -9.56 1.57 8.22
C ASN A 65 -8.91 0.27 8.70
N ILE A 66 -8.26 0.26 9.89
CA ILE A 66 -7.60 -0.93 10.42
C ILE A 66 -8.60 -2.04 10.75
N ALA A 67 -9.79 -1.71 11.24
CA ALA A 67 -10.83 -2.71 11.51
C ALA A 67 -11.24 -3.46 10.23
N MET A 68 -11.36 -2.76 9.11
CA MET A 68 -11.64 -3.37 7.81
C MET A 68 -10.43 -4.13 7.29
N GLY A 69 -9.23 -3.58 7.46
CA GLY A 69 -7.96 -4.24 7.09
C GLY A 69 -7.78 -5.59 7.76
N VAL A 70 -8.03 -5.68 9.07
CA VAL A 70 -7.92 -6.95 9.83
C VAL A 70 -8.91 -8.00 9.31
N VAL A 71 -10.19 -7.63 9.14
CA VAL A 71 -11.20 -8.58 8.63
C VAL A 71 -10.82 -9.12 7.26
N THR A 72 -10.38 -8.24 6.36
CA THR A 72 -10.02 -8.64 4.99
C THR A 72 -8.70 -9.42 4.93
N GLY A 73 -7.76 -9.15 5.85
CA GLY A 73 -6.52 -9.92 6.00
C GLY A 73 -6.77 -11.36 6.45
N ILE A 74 -7.64 -11.56 7.43
CA ILE A 74 -8.03 -12.91 7.89
C ILE A 74 -8.64 -13.72 6.73
N VAL A 75 -9.52 -13.12 5.93
CA VAL A 75 -10.10 -13.80 4.74
C VAL A 75 -9.00 -14.15 3.74
N GLN A 76 -7.99 -13.32 3.57
CA GLN A 76 -6.86 -13.58 2.69
C GLN A 76 -6.09 -14.85 3.09
N GLU A 77 -5.84 -15.04 4.37
CA GLU A 77 -5.14 -16.22 4.88
C GLU A 77 -5.95 -17.51 4.72
N PHE A 78 -7.25 -17.47 4.94
CA PHE A 78 -8.11 -18.64 4.73
C PHE A 78 -8.05 -19.22 3.32
N GLN A 79 -7.80 -18.41 2.30
CA GLN A 79 -7.69 -18.87 0.92
C GLN A 79 -6.56 -19.85 0.69
N PHE A 80 -5.47 -19.75 1.44
CA PHE A 80 -4.35 -20.69 1.34
C PHE A 80 -4.74 -22.12 1.68
N GLY A 81 -5.63 -22.30 2.65
CA GLY A 81 -6.19 -23.63 3.01
C GLY A 81 -7.31 -24.10 2.12
N MET A 82 -7.99 -23.19 1.40
CA MET A 82 -9.14 -23.51 0.54
C MET A 82 -8.69 -23.85 -0.88
N ASN A 83 -8.49 -22.85 -1.72
CA ASN A 83 -8.26 -23.04 -3.14
C ASN A 83 -6.79 -23.26 -3.50
N TRP A 84 -5.86 -23.02 -2.55
CA TRP A 84 -4.41 -23.06 -2.76
C TRP A 84 -3.72 -24.07 -1.83
N SER A 85 -4.39 -25.18 -1.50
CA SER A 85 -3.86 -26.18 -0.55
C SER A 85 -2.61 -26.89 -1.04
N ALA A 86 -2.47 -27.12 -2.35
CA ALA A 86 -1.25 -27.69 -2.92
C ALA A 86 -0.07 -26.73 -2.75
N TYR A 87 -0.26 -25.44 -3.01
CA TYR A 87 0.71 -24.41 -2.71
C TYR A 87 1.10 -24.40 -1.22
N SER A 88 0.11 -24.32 -0.32
CA SER A 88 0.34 -24.29 1.13
C SER A 88 1.09 -25.52 1.63
N ARG A 89 0.84 -26.68 1.04
CA ARG A 89 1.57 -27.92 1.33
C ARG A 89 3.01 -27.86 0.85
N PHE A 90 3.23 -27.27 -0.32
CA PHE A 90 4.57 -27.19 -0.92
C PHE A 90 5.47 -26.21 -0.16
N VAL A 91 4.97 -25.03 0.21
CA VAL A 91 5.75 -23.94 0.83
C VAL A 91 5.59 -23.83 2.34
N GLY A 92 4.83 -24.71 2.99
CA GLY A 92 4.39 -24.56 4.38
C GLY A 92 5.50 -24.34 5.39
N ASP A 93 6.66 -24.97 5.18
CA ASP A 93 7.83 -24.81 6.03
C ASP A 93 8.45 -23.39 5.89
N ILE A 94 8.49 -22.87 4.68
CA ILE A 94 9.09 -21.58 4.37
C ILE A 94 8.16 -20.41 4.74
N PHE A 95 6.87 -20.54 4.39
CA PHE A 95 5.87 -19.50 4.66
C PHE A 95 5.46 -19.45 6.12
N GLY A 96 5.43 -20.60 6.78
CA GLY A 96 4.95 -20.71 8.15
C GLY A 96 5.76 -19.89 9.14
N ALA A 97 7.08 -19.81 8.98
CA ALA A 97 7.92 -19.05 9.90
C ALA A 97 7.69 -17.53 9.82
N PRO A 98 7.77 -16.84 8.68
CA PRO A 98 7.43 -15.42 8.58
C PRO A 98 6.01 -15.09 9.06
N LEU A 99 5.00 -15.90 8.70
CA LEU A 99 3.63 -15.70 9.15
C LEU A 99 3.45 -15.89 10.66
N ALA A 100 4.16 -16.86 11.25
CA ALA A 100 4.16 -17.05 12.70
C ALA A 100 4.78 -15.83 13.43
N PHE A 101 5.89 -15.28 12.92
CA PHE A 101 6.48 -14.06 13.47
C PHE A 101 5.56 -12.84 13.27
N GLU A 102 4.86 -12.74 12.14
CA GLU A 102 3.84 -11.72 11.91
C GLU A 102 2.75 -11.78 12.98
N ALA A 103 2.17 -12.97 13.19
CA ALA A 103 1.11 -13.15 14.18
C ALA A 103 1.58 -12.89 15.62
N LEU A 104 2.72 -13.47 16.01
CA LEU A 104 3.20 -13.44 17.41
C LEU A 104 3.84 -12.10 17.79
N ILE A 105 4.48 -11.40 16.88
CA ILE A 105 5.17 -10.14 17.18
C ILE A 105 4.35 -8.96 16.68
N ALA A 106 4.09 -8.89 15.38
CA ALA A 106 3.49 -7.71 14.77
C ALA A 106 2.01 -7.58 15.16
N PHE A 107 1.19 -8.56 14.85
CA PHE A 107 -0.26 -8.48 15.08
C PHE A 107 -0.60 -8.47 16.58
N PHE A 108 0.13 -9.23 17.43
CA PHE A 108 -0.05 -9.16 18.87
C PHE A 108 0.31 -7.77 19.41
N MET A 109 1.37 -7.16 18.92
CA MET A 109 1.75 -5.79 19.28
C MET A 109 0.67 -4.79 18.81
N GLU A 110 0.20 -4.89 17.58
CA GLU A 110 -0.87 -4.03 17.07
C GLU A 110 -2.14 -4.12 17.93
N SER A 111 -2.69 -5.32 18.11
CA SER A 111 -3.95 -5.53 18.80
C SER A 111 -3.89 -5.10 20.26
N THR A 112 -2.80 -5.43 20.96
CA THR A 112 -2.61 -5.06 22.36
C THR A 112 -2.50 -3.56 22.53
N PHE A 113 -1.66 -2.89 21.73
CA PHE A 113 -1.41 -1.46 21.88
C PHE A 113 -2.51 -0.58 21.27
N ILE A 114 -3.29 -1.06 20.29
CA ILE A 114 -4.53 -0.39 19.87
C ILE A 114 -5.53 -0.39 21.04
N GLY A 115 -5.72 -1.53 21.71
CA GLY A 115 -6.59 -1.60 22.88
C GLY A 115 -6.14 -0.64 23.99
N LEU A 116 -4.85 -0.59 24.31
CA LEU A 116 -4.29 0.37 25.26
C LEU A 116 -4.41 1.82 24.80
N TRP A 117 -4.29 2.10 23.52
CA TRP A 117 -4.45 3.45 22.97
C TRP A 117 -5.89 3.94 23.05
N ILE A 118 -6.87 3.07 22.77
CA ILE A 118 -8.31 3.40 22.82
C ILE A 118 -8.75 3.58 24.29
N PHE A 119 -8.55 2.55 25.13
CA PHE A 119 -9.09 2.45 26.47
C PHE A 119 -8.19 3.07 27.55
N GLY A 120 -6.93 3.30 27.25
CA GLY A 120 -5.94 3.88 28.16
C GLY A 120 -5.91 5.41 28.20
N ARG A 121 -6.68 6.06 27.38
CA ARG A 121 -6.64 7.51 27.14
C ARG A 121 -6.78 8.33 28.43
N ASP A 122 -7.79 8.03 29.24
CA ASP A 122 -8.09 8.72 30.50
C ASP A 122 -7.40 8.03 31.70
N LYS A 123 -6.60 6.98 31.47
CA LYS A 123 -5.93 6.18 32.49
C LYS A 123 -4.41 6.25 32.43
N LEU A 124 -3.85 6.55 31.25
CA LEU A 124 -2.41 6.56 31.03
C LEU A 124 -1.85 7.98 30.99
N PRO A 125 -0.65 8.21 31.57
CA PRO A 125 0.06 9.47 31.37
C PRO A 125 0.32 9.76 29.91
N LYS A 126 0.31 11.06 29.50
CA LYS A 126 0.49 11.51 28.12
C LYS A 126 1.61 10.82 27.35
N LYS A 127 2.77 10.63 27.99
CA LYS A 127 3.96 10.00 27.35
C LYS A 127 3.75 8.50 27.11
N LEU A 128 3.13 7.82 28.06
CA LEU A 128 2.87 6.38 27.94
C LEU A 128 1.77 6.12 26.90
N HIS A 129 0.70 6.93 26.91
CA HIS A 129 -0.33 6.89 25.89
C HIS A 129 0.22 7.22 24.48
N LEU A 130 1.21 8.12 24.36
CA LEU A 130 1.92 8.35 23.12
C LEU A 130 2.73 7.13 22.67
N ALA A 131 3.39 6.43 23.61
CA ALA A 131 4.17 5.23 23.30
C ALA A 131 3.29 4.13 22.71
N THR A 132 2.04 3.98 23.16
CA THR A 132 1.13 2.95 22.61
C THR A 132 0.86 3.13 21.11
N ILE A 133 0.58 4.34 20.64
CA ILE A 133 0.33 4.55 19.19
C ILE A 133 1.61 4.42 18.36
N TRP A 134 2.80 4.73 18.90
CA TRP A 134 4.06 4.44 18.21
C TRP A 134 4.31 2.94 18.10
N LEU A 135 3.97 2.14 19.13
CA LEU A 135 4.07 0.68 19.07
C LEU A 135 3.08 0.09 18.08
N VAL A 136 1.86 0.64 17.98
CA VAL A 136 0.93 0.28 16.90
C VAL A 136 1.54 0.56 15.53
N ALA A 137 2.07 1.77 15.30
CA ALA A 137 2.69 2.13 14.03
C ALA A 137 3.89 1.23 13.68
N LEU A 138 4.69 0.83 14.66
CA LEU A 138 5.78 -0.13 14.45
C LEU A 138 5.25 -1.53 14.15
N GLY A 139 4.17 -1.96 14.80
CA GLY A 139 3.50 -3.23 14.53
C GLY A 139 3.03 -3.32 13.09
N THR A 140 2.30 -2.30 12.58
CA THR A 140 1.82 -2.28 11.20
C THR A 140 2.96 -2.33 10.16
N ILE A 141 4.09 -1.69 10.46
CA ILE A 141 5.29 -1.75 9.61
C ILE A 141 5.95 -3.13 9.66
N ALA A 142 6.05 -3.74 10.84
CA ALA A 142 6.62 -5.07 11.03
C ALA A 142 5.77 -6.16 10.35
N SER A 143 4.43 -6.08 10.46
CA SER A 143 3.50 -6.97 9.76
C SER A 143 3.75 -6.94 8.26
N ALA A 144 3.80 -5.74 7.67
CA ALA A 144 4.11 -5.59 6.25
C ALA A 144 5.48 -6.17 5.87
N TYR A 145 6.49 -6.09 6.74
CA TYR A 145 7.79 -6.69 6.48
C TYR A 145 7.74 -8.21 6.36
N PHE A 146 7.10 -8.88 7.30
CA PHE A 146 7.04 -10.34 7.31
C PHE A 146 6.26 -10.90 6.10
N ILE A 147 5.12 -10.31 5.77
CA ILE A 147 4.35 -10.79 4.60
C ILE A 147 5.07 -10.47 3.28
N LEU A 148 5.77 -9.33 3.18
CA LEU A 148 6.57 -9.01 2.01
C LEU A 148 7.81 -9.91 1.89
N ALA A 149 8.43 -10.34 2.97
CA ALA A 149 9.52 -11.32 2.93
C ALA A 149 9.04 -12.66 2.37
N ALA A 150 7.86 -13.12 2.77
CA ALA A 150 7.23 -14.31 2.21
C ALA A 150 6.91 -14.14 0.71
N ASN A 151 6.31 -13.02 0.30
CA ASN A 151 6.06 -12.74 -1.12
C ASN A 151 7.36 -12.62 -1.94
N SER A 152 8.40 -12.01 -1.36
CA SER A 152 9.70 -11.88 -2.02
C SER A 152 10.37 -13.22 -2.29
N TRP A 153 10.17 -14.18 -1.40
CA TRP A 153 10.61 -15.54 -1.63
C TRP A 153 9.88 -16.19 -2.83
N MET A 154 8.60 -15.92 -3.01
CA MET A 154 7.88 -16.38 -4.22
C MET A 154 8.43 -15.74 -5.50
N GLN A 155 8.91 -14.50 -5.42
CA GLN A 155 9.51 -13.79 -6.56
C GLN A 155 10.94 -14.29 -6.86
N HIS A 156 11.72 -14.55 -5.80
CA HIS A 156 13.10 -15.04 -5.90
C HIS A 156 13.40 -16.03 -4.76
N PRO A 157 13.17 -17.33 -5.00
CA PRO A 157 13.33 -18.34 -3.95
C PRO A 157 14.81 -18.58 -3.61
N VAL A 158 15.15 -18.35 -2.33
CA VAL A 158 16.47 -18.54 -1.73
C VAL A 158 16.36 -19.24 -0.39
N GLY A 159 17.46 -19.82 0.13
CA GLY A 159 17.49 -20.40 1.47
C GLY A 159 16.55 -21.60 1.66
N TYR A 160 16.37 -22.41 0.62
CA TYR A 160 15.53 -23.60 0.65
C TYR A 160 16.20 -24.79 -0.04
N ARG A 161 15.66 -25.97 0.20
CA ARG A 161 15.93 -27.19 -0.56
C ARG A 161 14.63 -27.93 -0.86
N ILE A 162 14.60 -28.69 -1.93
CA ILE A 162 13.49 -29.61 -2.17
C ILE A 162 13.79 -30.93 -1.47
N ASN A 163 12.87 -31.38 -0.62
CA ASN A 163 12.95 -32.69 0.01
C ASN A 163 12.45 -33.75 -1.00
N GLU A 164 13.34 -34.63 -1.44
CA GLU A 164 13.04 -35.64 -2.44
C GLU A 164 12.03 -36.70 -1.98
N GLN A 165 11.86 -36.91 -0.65
CA GLN A 165 10.94 -37.90 -0.11
C GLN A 165 9.47 -37.43 -0.15
N ASN A 166 9.23 -36.14 0.03
CA ASN A 166 7.87 -35.57 0.14
C ASN A 166 7.54 -34.51 -0.92
N GLY A 167 8.52 -34.14 -1.74
CA GLY A 167 8.38 -33.14 -2.82
C GLY A 167 8.13 -31.71 -2.34
N ARG A 168 8.43 -31.37 -1.06
CA ARG A 168 8.17 -30.06 -0.47
C ARG A 168 9.43 -29.20 -0.42
N ALA A 169 9.24 -27.90 -0.45
CA ALA A 169 10.31 -26.96 -0.18
C ALA A 169 10.50 -26.84 1.35
N GLU A 170 11.71 -27.12 1.81
CA GLU A 170 12.11 -27.00 3.22
C GLU A 170 13.07 -25.83 3.39
N MET A 171 12.89 -25.08 4.46
CA MET A 171 13.72 -23.93 4.79
C MET A 171 15.09 -24.36 5.28
N THR A 172 16.15 -23.78 4.71
CA THR A 172 17.54 -24.01 5.13
C THR A 172 18.19 -22.77 5.72
N ASP A 173 17.69 -21.57 5.39
CA ASP A 173 18.22 -20.31 5.89
C ASP A 173 17.09 -19.29 6.09
N PHE A 174 16.61 -19.13 7.32
CA PHE A 174 15.58 -18.19 7.70
C PHE A 174 16.00 -16.72 7.49
N PHE A 175 17.22 -16.39 7.88
CA PHE A 175 17.70 -15.01 7.73
C PHE A 175 17.98 -14.65 6.27
N GLY A 176 18.43 -15.62 5.48
CA GLY A 176 18.57 -15.46 4.03
C GLY A 176 17.23 -15.15 3.35
N ILE A 177 16.13 -15.74 3.81
CA ILE A 177 14.78 -15.43 3.32
C ILE A 177 14.35 -14.01 3.72
N LEU A 178 14.55 -13.64 4.98
CA LEU A 178 14.12 -12.33 5.48
C LEU A 178 14.92 -11.18 4.88
N PHE A 179 16.24 -11.31 4.79
CA PHE A 179 17.13 -10.20 4.44
C PHE A 179 17.67 -10.25 3.00
N GLN A 180 17.06 -11.04 2.13
CA GLN A 180 17.38 -11.00 0.71
C GLN A 180 17.14 -9.63 0.07
N ASN A 181 17.90 -9.27 -0.93
CA ASN A 181 17.81 -7.98 -1.62
C ASN A 181 16.40 -7.68 -2.13
N THR A 182 15.70 -8.70 -2.64
CA THR A 182 14.32 -8.57 -3.15
C THR A 182 13.36 -8.18 -2.03
N ALA A 183 13.45 -8.80 -0.85
CA ALA A 183 12.61 -8.49 0.29
C ALA A 183 12.83 -7.06 0.77
N LEU A 184 14.09 -6.64 0.93
CA LEU A 184 14.42 -5.28 1.33
C LEU A 184 13.94 -4.24 0.33
N ALA A 185 14.18 -4.47 -0.98
CA ALA A 185 13.75 -3.54 -2.02
C ALA A 185 12.23 -3.43 -2.12
N GLN A 186 11.49 -4.54 -2.06
CA GLN A 186 10.03 -4.56 -2.03
C GLN A 186 9.48 -3.84 -0.80
N PHE A 187 10.07 -4.09 0.37
CA PHE A 187 9.66 -3.43 1.61
C PHE A 187 9.83 -1.92 1.52
N PHE A 188 10.99 -1.42 1.13
CA PHE A 188 11.22 0.03 1.00
C PHE A 188 10.29 0.66 -0.02
N HIS A 189 10.08 0.03 -1.17
CA HIS A 189 9.16 0.53 -2.18
C HIS A 189 7.72 0.57 -1.66
N THR A 190 7.26 -0.50 -1.04
CA THR A 190 5.90 -0.58 -0.48
C THR A 190 5.69 0.41 0.66
N MET A 191 6.68 0.61 1.55
CA MET A 191 6.58 1.58 2.65
C MET A 191 6.50 3.01 2.12
N THR A 192 7.35 3.38 1.18
CA THR A 192 7.29 4.72 0.58
C THR A 192 5.98 4.96 -0.17
N ALA A 193 5.47 3.96 -0.89
CA ALA A 193 4.15 4.00 -1.52
C ALA A 193 2.99 4.10 -0.52
N ALA A 194 3.10 3.45 0.64
CA ALA A 194 2.12 3.57 1.73
C ALA A 194 2.09 5.00 2.30
N PHE A 195 3.24 5.60 2.55
CA PHE A 195 3.31 7.00 2.99
C PHE A 195 2.84 7.98 1.92
N LEU A 196 3.11 7.72 0.64
CA LEU A 196 2.55 8.49 -0.48
C LEU A 196 1.02 8.45 -0.45
N THR A 197 0.44 7.27 -0.21
CA THR A 197 -1.01 7.06 -0.14
C THR A 197 -1.66 7.82 1.01
N GLY A 198 -1.17 7.64 2.22
CA GLY A 198 -1.71 8.35 3.38
C GLY A 198 -1.52 9.87 3.30
N ALA A 199 -0.41 10.30 2.70
CA ALA A 199 -0.16 11.73 2.48
C ALA A 199 -1.15 12.35 1.50
N ALA A 200 -1.43 11.69 0.36
CA ALA A 200 -2.44 12.14 -0.60
C ALA A 200 -3.84 12.14 0.02
N PHE A 201 -4.19 11.11 0.79
CA PHE A 201 -5.44 11.03 1.54
C PHE A 201 -5.58 12.19 2.53
N MET A 202 -4.52 12.49 3.29
CA MET A 202 -4.48 13.61 4.22
C MET A 202 -4.59 14.96 3.50
N VAL A 203 -3.89 15.17 2.40
CA VAL A 203 -3.95 16.40 1.59
C VAL A 203 -5.34 16.60 1.01
N GLY A 204 -5.96 15.56 0.45
CA GLY A 204 -7.30 15.62 -0.13
C GLY A 204 -8.38 15.99 0.89
N ILE A 205 -8.36 15.36 2.08
CA ILE A 205 -9.33 15.67 3.16
C ILE A 205 -9.08 17.06 3.73
N ALA A 206 -7.83 17.46 3.92
CA ALA A 206 -7.52 18.82 4.37
C ALA A 206 -8.00 19.86 3.35
N ALA A 207 -7.78 19.62 2.05
CA ALA A 207 -8.28 20.47 0.97
C ALA A 207 -9.82 20.58 0.97
N TYR A 208 -10.53 19.48 1.21
CA TYR A 208 -11.98 19.45 1.32
C TYR A 208 -12.50 20.43 2.41
N HIS A 209 -11.89 20.39 3.59
CA HIS A 209 -12.28 21.29 4.68
C HIS A 209 -11.85 22.74 4.45
N LEU A 210 -10.66 22.98 3.90
CA LEU A 210 -10.14 24.31 3.58
C LEU A 210 -10.98 25.00 2.51
N LEU A 211 -11.45 24.27 1.48
CA LEU A 211 -12.43 24.79 0.51
C LEU A 211 -13.72 25.29 1.16
N ARG A 212 -14.14 24.67 2.26
CA ARG A 212 -15.33 25.02 3.05
C ARG A 212 -15.06 25.99 4.18
N LYS A 213 -13.81 26.41 4.33
CA LYS A 213 -13.35 27.29 5.42
C LYS A 213 -13.70 26.75 6.82
N ARG A 214 -13.60 25.42 7.00
CA ARG A 214 -13.89 24.72 8.26
C ARG A 214 -12.62 24.14 8.87
N HIS A 215 -12.50 24.19 10.21
CA HIS A 215 -11.39 23.58 10.97
C HIS A 215 -10.00 24.00 10.48
N ILE A 216 -9.83 25.29 10.11
CA ILE A 216 -8.68 25.80 9.36
C ILE A 216 -7.35 25.48 10.06
N ALA A 217 -7.23 25.75 11.37
CA ALA A 217 -5.99 25.53 12.12
C ALA A 217 -5.54 24.06 12.13
N VAL A 218 -6.50 23.12 12.28
CA VAL A 218 -6.24 21.68 12.28
C VAL A 218 -5.87 21.21 10.87
N MET A 219 -6.67 21.58 9.87
CA MET A 219 -6.49 21.14 8.49
C MET A 219 -5.24 21.73 7.85
N ARG A 220 -4.84 22.93 8.24
CA ARG A 220 -3.58 23.54 7.83
C ARG A 220 -2.38 22.77 8.35
N SER A 221 -2.42 22.27 9.59
CA SER A 221 -1.38 21.42 10.16
C SER A 221 -1.27 20.09 9.42
N SER A 222 -2.42 19.47 9.17
CA SER A 222 -2.52 18.20 8.43
C SER A 222 -2.06 18.36 6.98
N LEU A 223 -2.49 19.43 6.30
CA LEU A 223 -2.04 19.72 4.93
C LEU A 223 -0.51 19.85 4.83
N ARG A 224 0.10 20.55 5.80
CA ARG A 224 1.56 20.71 5.82
C ARG A 224 2.28 19.37 5.98
N LEU A 225 1.85 18.55 6.93
CA LEU A 225 2.38 17.20 7.13
C LEU A 225 2.19 16.37 5.86
N GLY A 226 0.97 16.37 5.31
CA GLY A 226 0.64 15.63 4.10
C GLY A 226 1.48 16.05 2.88
N LEU A 227 1.60 17.36 2.59
CA LEU A 227 2.36 17.83 1.42
C LEU A 227 3.86 17.49 1.51
N VAL A 228 4.48 17.65 2.68
CA VAL A 228 5.89 17.30 2.87
C VAL A 228 6.10 15.81 2.69
N THR A 229 5.26 15.00 3.31
CA THR A 229 5.33 13.55 3.18
C THR A 229 5.04 13.10 1.76
N LEU A 230 4.07 13.71 1.08
CA LEU A 230 3.70 13.38 -0.30
C LEU A 230 4.87 13.54 -1.27
N VAL A 231 5.62 14.63 -1.14
CA VAL A 231 6.81 14.87 -1.99
C VAL A 231 7.97 13.96 -1.58
N ALA A 232 8.28 13.87 -0.29
CA ALA A 232 9.37 13.02 0.19
C ALA A 232 9.13 11.55 -0.14
N ALA A 233 7.94 11.04 0.15
CA ALA A 233 7.56 9.68 -0.15
C ALA A 233 7.53 9.41 -1.67
N GLY A 234 7.00 10.35 -2.47
CA GLY A 234 6.97 10.20 -3.93
C GLY A 234 8.36 10.11 -4.57
N LEU A 235 9.30 10.94 -4.11
CA LEU A 235 10.70 10.85 -4.56
C LEU A 235 11.35 9.54 -4.13
N LEU A 236 11.15 9.12 -2.88
CA LEU A 236 11.68 7.85 -2.38
C LEU A 236 11.04 6.64 -3.08
N THR A 237 9.74 6.72 -3.44
CA THR A 237 9.07 5.67 -4.22
C THR A 237 9.66 5.57 -5.62
N ALA A 238 9.99 6.68 -6.27
CA ALA A 238 10.65 6.66 -7.58
C ALA A 238 12.06 6.01 -7.49
N VAL A 239 12.88 6.42 -6.51
CA VAL A 239 14.22 5.86 -6.31
C VAL A 239 14.18 4.37 -5.94
N SER A 240 13.29 3.98 -5.02
CA SER A 240 13.15 2.58 -4.63
C SER A 240 12.55 1.72 -5.76
N GLY A 241 11.70 2.31 -6.60
CA GLY A 241 11.14 1.67 -7.79
C GLY A 241 12.20 1.39 -8.86
N ASP A 242 13.12 2.32 -9.09
CA ASP A 242 14.28 2.11 -9.97
C ASP A 242 15.14 0.93 -9.48
N ARG A 243 15.48 0.90 -8.19
CA ARG A 243 16.23 -0.22 -7.60
C ARG A 243 15.50 -1.55 -7.74
N LEU A 244 14.18 -1.57 -7.49
CA LEU A 244 13.36 -2.77 -7.64
C LEU A 244 13.25 -3.21 -9.10
N GLY A 245 13.22 -2.27 -10.05
CA GLY A 245 13.26 -2.53 -11.49
C GLY A 245 14.54 -3.25 -11.91
N LYS A 246 15.70 -2.84 -11.41
CA LYS A 246 16.99 -3.50 -11.68
C LYS A 246 17.02 -4.94 -11.13
N ILE A 247 16.55 -5.12 -9.89
CA ILE A 247 16.43 -6.45 -9.28
C ILE A 247 15.47 -7.33 -10.12
N MET A 248 14.35 -6.77 -10.57
CA MET A 248 13.41 -7.46 -11.45
C MET A 248 14.05 -7.86 -12.78
N TYR A 249 14.84 -6.99 -13.38
CA TYR A 249 15.58 -7.29 -14.60
C TYR A 249 16.54 -8.48 -14.40
N GLU A 250 17.31 -8.48 -13.32
CA GLU A 250 18.28 -9.53 -13.01
C GLU A 250 17.61 -10.89 -12.71
N GLN A 251 16.51 -10.89 -11.96
CA GLN A 251 15.89 -12.10 -11.44
C GLN A 251 14.75 -12.63 -12.30
N GLN A 252 14.00 -11.76 -12.95
CA GLN A 252 12.82 -12.09 -13.74
C GLN A 252 12.80 -11.32 -15.08
N PRO A 253 13.71 -11.59 -16.02
CA PRO A 253 13.82 -10.86 -17.28
C PRO A 253 12.53 -10.88 -18.10
N MET A 254 11.76 -11.97 -18.09
CA MET A 254 10.44 -12.05 -18.74
C MET A 254 9.47 -11.02 -18.18
N LYS A 255 9.48 -10.79 -16.87
CA LYS A 255 8.61 -9.78 -16.21
C LYS A 255 8.97 -8.37 -16.65
N MET A 256 10.27 -8.06 -16.76
CA MET A 256 10.74 -6.78 -17.26
C MET A 256 10.37 -6.56 -18.73
N ALA A 257 10.65 -7.53 -19.59
CA ALA A 257 10.30 -7.48 -21.02
C ALA A 257 8.78 -7.31 -21.22
N SER A 258 7.97 -7.98 -20.40
CA SER A 258 6.51 -7.90 -20.43
C SER A 258 6.00 -6.53 -19.96
N ALA A 259 6.64 -5.93 -18.95
CA ALA A 259 6.31 -4.58 -18.47
C ALA A 259 6.54 -3.51 -19.52
N GLU A 260 7.49 -3.73 -20.44
CA GLU A 260 7.85 -2.81 -21.51
C GLU A 260 7.24 -3.18 -22.86
N ALA A 261 6.56 -4.34 -22.97
CA ALA A 261 6.11 -4.94 -24.23
C ALA A 261 7.27 -5.01 -25.26
N LEU A 262 8.47 -5.33 -24.78
CA LEU A 262 9.68 -5.47 -25.57
C LEU A 262 9.71 -6.89 -26.15
N TRP A 263 9.33 -7.03 -27.42
CA TRP A 263 9.20 -8.35 -28.05
C TRP A 263 10.54 -8.97 -28.45
N GLU A 264 11.41 -8.18 -29.03
CA GLU A 264 12.74 -8.60 -29.48
C GLU A 264 13.84 -7.98 -28.61
N THR A 265 14.95 -8.65 -28.46
CA THR A 265 16.14 -8.13 -27.77
C THR A 265 16.68 -6.90 -28.52
N GLN A 266 16.87 -5.80 -27.82
CA GLN A 266 17.34 -4.54 -28.42
C GLN A 266 18.47 -3.90 -27.62
N ALA A 267 19.38 -3.23 -28.36
CA ALA A 267 20.46 -2.40 -27.84
C ALA A 267 20.67 -1.17 -28.75
N PRO A 268 20.41 0.05 -28.30
CA PRO A 268 19.79 0.46 -27.04
C PRO A 268 18.30 0.08 -26.95
N ALA A 269 17.85 -0.38 -25.79
CA ALA A 269 16.46 -0.74 -25.58
C ALA A 269 15.61 0.48 -25.24
N PRO A 270 14.48 0.69 -25.92
CA PRO A 270 13.60 1.83 -25.69
C PRO A 270 12.68 1.62 -24.49
N PHE A 271 12.33 2.70 -23.79
CA PHE A 271 11.24 2.71 -22.81
C PHE A 271 9.92 2.97 -23.52
N SER A 272 8.96 2.08 -23.37
CA SER A 272 7.66 2.21 -24.01
C SER A 272 6.73 3.08 -23.17
N VAL A 273 6.38 4.27 -23.67
CA VAL A 273 5.39 5.16 -23.03
C VAL A 273 3.97 4.66 -23.27
N PHE A 274 3.71 4.20 -24.49
CA PHE A 274 2.44 3.64 -24.94
C PHE A 274 2.72 2.50 -25.91
N SER A 275 2.06 1.36 -25.71
CA SER A 275 2.13 0.25 -26.65
C SER A 275 0.77 -0.46 -26.75
N TYR A 276 0.43 -0.79 -27.99
CA TYR A 276 -0.68 -1.67 -28.32
C TYR A 276 -0.17 -2.71 -29.33
N GLY A 277 -0.23 -3.98 -28.95
CA GLY A 277 0.39 -5.06 -29.72
C GLY A 277 -0.55 -6.18 -30.11
N ASP A 278 -0.02 -7.08 -30.93
CA ASP A 278 -0.61 -8.35 -31.29
C ASP A 278 0.17 -9.46 -30.56
N VAL A 279 -0.45 -9.96 -29.46
CA VAL A 279 0.22 -10.95 -28.58
C VAL A 279 0.46 -12.27 -29.31
N GLU A 280 -0.44 -12.68 -30.21
CA GLU A 280 -0.32 -13.93 -30.98
C GLU A 280 0.86 -13.86 -31.95
N LYS A 281 1.02 -12.71 -32.61
CA LYS A 281 2.09 -12.47 -33.58
C LYS A 281 3.41 -12.01 -32.93
N GLY A 282 3.41 -11.72 -31.63
CA GLY A 282 4.61 -11.33 -30.91
C GLY A 282 5.22 -10.00 -31.36
N HIS A 283 4.40 -8.97 -31.64
CA HIS A 283 4.89 -7.63 -32.00
C HIS A 283 3.93 -6.51 -31.63
N ASN A 284 4.45 -5.29 -31.52
CA ASN A 284 3.65 -4.08 -31.32
C ASN A 284 3.10 -3.54 -32.64
N LYS A 285 1.80 -3.26 -32.71
CA LYS A 285 1.17 -2.56 -33.85
C LYS A 285 1.41 -1.05 -33.80
N VAL A 286 1.38 -0.49 -32.59
CA VAL A 286 1.63 0.93 -32.30
C VAL A 286 2.48 0.99 -31.04
N ALA A 287 3.57 1.74 -31.07
CA ALA A 287 4.40 2.03 -29.93
C ALA A 287 4.85 3.49 -29.95
N ILE A 288 4.85 4.13 -28.78
CA ILE A 288 5.48 5.43 -28.54
C ILE A 288 6.61 5.17 -27.56
N GLU A 289 7.84 5.33 -27.99
CA GLU A 289 9.02 4.88 -27.31
C GLU A 289 10.05 6.00 -27.12
N ILE A 290 10.80 5.95 -26.02
CA ILE A 290 11.94 6.83 -25.76
C ILE A 290 13.21 5.98 -25.87
N PRO A 291 14.07 6.21 -26.89
CA PRO A 291 15.23 5.38 -27.14
C PRO A 291 16.21 5.34 -25.96
N GLY A 292 16.76 4.16 -25.66
CA GLY A 292 17.82 3.96 -24.67
C GLY A 292 17.42 4.07 -23.19
N VAL A 293 16.21 4.56 -22.90
CA VAL A 293 15.80 4.77 -21.51
C VAL A 293 15.59 3.45 -20.76
N LEU A 294 15.13 2.39 -21.43
CA LEU A 294 15.01 1.09 -20.79
C LEU A 294 16.40 0.47 -20.49
N SER A 295 17.35 0.61 -21.40
CA SER A 295 18.74 0.22 -21.12
C SER A 295 19.30 0.94 -19.89
N PHE A 296 19.03 2.24 -19.76
CA PHE A 296 19.45 3.00 -18.58
C PHE A 296 18.76 2.51 -17.29
N LEU A 297 17.48 2.24 -17.32
CA LEU A 297 16.72 1.74 -16.16
C LEU A 297 17.16 0.33 -15.73
N ALA A 298 17.64 -0.49 -16.68
CA ALA A 298 18.12 -1.83 -16.39
C ALA A 298 19.59 -1.86 -15.92
N HIS A 299 20.47 -1.04 -16.53
CA HIS A 299 21.92 -1.17 -16.43
C HIS A 299 22.66 0.09 -15.98
N ASP A 300 22.01 1.21 -15.71
CA ASP A 300 22.64 2.55 -15.55
C ASP A 300 23.46 2.99 -16.78
N ASN A 301 23.16 2.41 -17.95
CA ASN A 301 23.87 2.60 -19.20
C ASN A 301 22.87 2.62 -20.38
N PHE A 302 22.96 3.62 -21.25
CA PHE A 302 22.02 3.82 -22.35
C PHE A 302 22.19 2.87 -23.55
N TYR A 303 23.23 2.04 -23.56
CA TYR A 303 23.66 1.28 -24.74
C TYR A 303 23.54 -0.24 -24.59
N GLU A 304 23.36 -0.76 -23.38
CA GLU A 304 23.30 -2.20 -23.15
C GLU A 304 22.00 -2.83 -23.62
N ALA A 305 22.10 -4.10 -24.06
CA ALA A 305 20.96 -4.85 -24.55
C ALA A 305 20.02 -5.27 -23.44
N VAL A 306 18.71 -5.19 -23.68
CA VAL A 306 17.69 -5.77 -22.81
C VAL A 306 17.00 -6.92 -23.56
N PRO A 307 16.91 -8.13 -22.96
CA PRO A 307 16.28 -9.28 -23.59
C PRO A 307 14.77 -9.03 -23.86
N GLY A 308 14.33 -9.44 -25.04
CA GLY A 308 12.93 -9.39 -25.43
C GLY A 308 12.11 -10.59 -24.95
N ILE A 309 10.79 -10.48 -25.06
CA ILE A 309 9.83 -11.52 -24.67
C ILE A 309 10.08 -12.82 -25.44
N ASN A 310 10.32 -12.74 -26.75
CA ASN A 310 10.45 -13.93 -27.61
C ASN A 310 11.70 -14.74 -27.24
N ASP A 311 12.84 -14.07 -27.10
CA ASP A 311 14.11 -14.73 -26.73
C ASP A 311 14.05 -15.29 -25.31
N THR A 312 13.50 -14.53 -24.38
CA THR A 312 13.35 -14.96 -22.98
C THR A 312 12.40 -16.17 -22.87
N ASN A 313 11.31 -16.19 -23.64
CA ASN A 313 10.38 -17.33 -23.65
C ASN A 313 11.06 -18.59 -24.20
N ALA A 314 11.89 -18.46 -25.23
CA ALA A 314 12.66 -19.59 -25.76
C ALA A 314 13.65 -20.15 -24.71
N GLN A 315 14.38 -19.27 -24.01
CA GLN A 315 15.31 -19.68 -22.95
C GLN A 315 14.59 -20.38 -21.77
N LEU A 316 13.44 -19.82 -21.32
CA LEU A 316 12.66 -20.44 -20.25
C LEU A 316 12.06 -21.77 -20.65
N ARG A 317 11.64 -21.91 -21.91
CA ARG A 317 11.16 -23.18 -22.47
C ARG A 317 12.27 -24.24 -22.48
N GLU A 318 13.47 -23.91 -22.96
CA GLU A 318 14.61 -24.81 -22.93
C GLU A 318 14.95 -25.27 -21.50
N LYS A 319 14.90 -24.33 -20.55
CA LYS A 319 15.28 -24.60 -19.14
C LYS A 319 14.25 -25.43 -18.37
N PHE A 320 12.95 -25.18 -18.58
CA PHE A 320 11.91 -25.65 -17.68
C PHE A 320 10.85 -26.57 -18.32
N LYS A 321 10.87 -26.79 -19.63
CA LYS A 321 9.85 -27.60 -20.31
C LYS A 321 9.74 -29.01 -19.73
N ASP A 322 10.87 -29.68 -19.51
CA ASP A 322 10.91 -31.06 -19.02
C ASP A 322 10.38 -31.20 -17.59
N SER A 323 10.53 -30.14 -16.76
CA SER A 323 10.10 -30.17 -15.37
C SER A 323 8.66 -29.73 -15.17
N THR A 324 8.13 -28.86 -16.05
CA THR A 324 6.80 -28.25 -15.90
C THR A 324 5.77 -28.73 -16.91
N GLY A 325 6.22 -29.24 -18.06
CA GLY A 325 5.36 -29.57 -19.19
C GLY A 325 4.77 -28.36 -19.94
N LEU A 326 5.19 -27.13 -19.59
CA LEU A 326 4.70 -25.91 -20.22
C LEU A 326 5.51 -25.58 -21.47
N ASP A 327 4.83 -25.10 -22.51
CA ASP A 327 5.44 -24.62 -23.76
C ASP A 327 5.53 -23.10 -23.86
N ASP A 328 4.81 -22.36 -23.00
CA ASP A 328 4.75 -20.90 -22.99
C ASP A 328 4.88 -20.35 -21.56
N TYR A 329 5.87 -19.50 -21.36
CA TYR A 329 6.19 -18.85 -20.07
C TYR A 329 5.89 -17.38 -20.08
N ARG A 330 5.18 -16.87 -21.08
CA ARG A 330 4.75 -15.47 -21.15
C ARG A 330 3.61 -15.22 -20.15
N PRO A 331 3.70 -14.19 -19.31
CA PRO A 331 2.56 -13.72 -18.55
C PRO A 331 1.52 -13.09 -19.50
N ASN A 332 0.39 -12.63 -18.94
CA ASN A 332 -0.55 -11.82 -19.72
C ASN A 332 0.08 -10.46 -20.04
N ILE A 333 0.68 -10.34 -21.23
CA ILE A 333 1.45 -9.16 -21.64
C ILE A 333 0.62 -7.86 -21.55
N PRO A 334 -0.62 -7.76 -22.09
CA PRO A 334 -1.43 -6.56 -21.93
C PRO A 334 -1.64 -6.13 -20.48
N VAL A 335 -1.95 -7.09 -19.59
CA VAL A 335 -2.16 -6.79 -18.17
C VAL A 335 -0.85 -6.37 -17.50
N ALA A 336 0.26 -7.07 -17.75
CA ALA A 336 1.57 -6.71 -17.20
C ALA A 336 1.99 -5.30 -17.65
N TYR A 337 1.89 -4.99 -18.93
CA TYR A 337 2.23 -3.71 -19.50
C TYR A 337 1.39 -2.56 -18.90
N TRP A 338 0.07 -2.66 -18.99
CA TRP A 338 -0.82 -1.58 -18.56
C TRP A 338 -0.84 -1.39 -17.05
N SER A 339 -0.74 -2.45 -16.28
CA SER A 339 -0.66 -2.33 -14.81
C SER A 339 0.61 -1.59 -14.37
N PHE A 340 1.74 -1.86 -15.00
CA PHE A 340 2.98 -1.13 -14.75
C PHE A 340 2.87 0.36 -15.13
N ARG A 341 2.27 0.67 -16.29
CA ARG A 341 2.05 2.07 -16.73
C ARG A 341 1.10 2.84 -15.80
N TRP A 342 -0.01 2.24 -15.40
CA TRP A 342 -0.94 2.88 -14.48
C TRP A 342 -0.34 3.10 -13.09
N MET A 343 0.44 2.14 -12.59
CA MET A 343 1.18 2.30 -11.33
C MET A 343 2.07 3.54 -11.37
N ILE A 344 2.93 3.66 -12.40
CA ILE A 344 3.84 4.81 -12.56
C ILE A 344 3.04 6.10 -12.76
N GLY A 345 2.05 6.11 -13.64
CA GLY A 345 1.28 7.30 -14.01
C GLY A 345 0.55 7.93 -12.82
N PHE A 346 -0.18 7.13 -12.03
CA PHE A 346 -0.87 7.61 -10.83
C PHE A 346 0.09 7.98 -9.71
N GLY A 347 1.19 7.24 -9.53
CA GLY A 347 2.24 7.55 -8.57
C GLY A 347 2.92 8.89 -8.86
N MET A 348 3.38 9.10 -10.09
CA MET A 348 4.03 10.34 -10.52
C MET A 348 3.06 11.53 -10.53
N SER A 349 1.80 11.33 -10.88
CA SER A 349 0.77 12.36 -10.77
C SER A 349 0.58 12.83 -9.33
N SER A 350 0.65 11.91 -8.37
CA SER A 350 0.56 12.22 -6.94
C SER A 350 1.76 13.03 -6.45
N LEU A 351 2.97 12.65 -6.87
CA LEU A 351 4.20 13.41 -6.61
C LEU A 351 4.12 14.82 -7.19
N ALA A 352 3.69 14.95 -8.45
CA ALA A 352 3.54 16.23 -9.12
C ALA A 352 2.53 17.14 -8.40
N LEU A 353 1.40 16.59 -7.94
CA LEU A 353 0.42 17.30 -7.13
C LEU A 353 1.02 17.79 -5.81
N GLY A 354 1.79 16.95 -5.13
CA GLY A 354 2.49 17.31 -3.90
C GLY A 354 3.50 18.43 -4.12
N ALA A 355 4.33 18.32 -5.15
CA ALA A 355 5.32 19.33 -5.53
C ALA A 355 4.65 20.67 -5.89
N ALA A 356 3.57 20.64 -6.67
CA ALA A 356 2.77 21.81 -6.97
C ALA A 356 2.21 22.45 -5.67
N GLY A 357 1.71 21.65 -4.73
CA GLY A 357 1.21 22.13 -3.44
C GLY A 357 2.27 22.80 -2.59
N LEU A 358 3.46 22.20 -2.45
CA LEU A 358 4.57 22.81 -1.75
C LEU A 358 5.03 24.12 -2.41
N TYR A 359 5.12 24.12 -3.75
CA TYR A 359 5.48 25.31 -4.50
C TYR A 359 4.47 26.46 -4.31
N LEU A 360 3.18 26.15 -4.45
CA LEU A 360 2.10 27.12 -4.35
C LEU A 360 1.94 27.70 -2.95
N THR A 361 2.25 26.92 -1.92
CA THR A 361 2.14 27.32 -0.51
C THR A 361 3.43 27.88 0.09
N ARG A 362 4.56 27.83 -0.64
CA ARG A 362 5.94 28.05 -0.13
C ARG A 362 6.19 29.35 0.64
N ARG A 363 5.71 30.52 0.15
CA ARG A 363 6.06 31.85 0.72
C ARG A 363 5.17 32.27 1.89
N ARG A 364 3.93 31.80 1.94
CA ARG A 364 2.95 32.23 2.92
C ARG A 364 2.70 31.22 4.04
N PHE A 365 3.05 29.96 3.77
CA PHE A 365 2.87 28.88 4.70
C PHE A 365 4.01 28.71 5.70
N TRP A 366 5.26 29.05 5.30
CA TRP A 366 6.44 28.63 6.03
C TRP A 366 7.08 29.71 6.91
N LEU A 367 7.14 30.96 6.50
CA LEU A 367 7.86 32.00 7.25
C LEU A 367 7.13 33.34 7.44
N ALA A 368 6.44 33.88 6.44
CA ALA A 368 5.95 35.25 6.47
C ALA A 368 4.60 35.45 7.13
N GLU A 369 3.75 34.42 7.15
CA GLU A 369 2.37 34.49 7.66
C GLU A 369 2.27 34.23 9.17
N ARG A 370 3.32 33.67 9.79
CA ARG A 370 3.38 33.57 11.27
C ARG A 370 3.40 34.94 11.94
N LEU A 371 3.76 35.98 11.22
CA LEU A 371 3.94 37.33 11.75
C LEU A 371 2.84 38.31 11.35
N ARG A 372 1.98 37.97 10.40
CA ARG A 372 1.00 38.95 9.83
C ARG A 372 -0.47 38.54 9.82
N THR A 373 -0.80 37.27 9.95
CA THR A 373 -2.21 36.79 9.91
C THR A 373 -2.41 35.73 10.97
N GLY A 374 -3.59 35.78 11.63
CA GLY A 374 -3.97 34.81 12.64
C GLY A 374 -3.91 33.37 12.10
N GLU A 375 -3.72 32.37 12.98
CA GLU A 375 -3.65 30.94 12.64
C GLU A 375 -4.91 30.41 11.90
N ASP A 376 -5.96 31.23 11.80
CA ASP A 376 -7.29 30.88 11.31
C ASP A 376 -7.57 31.25 9.83
N GLU A 377 -6.59 31.80 9.10
CA GLU A 377 -6.79 32.14 7.69
C GLU A 377 -6.45 30.97 6.74
N VAL A 378 -7.30 30.77 5.73
CA VAL A 378 -7.06 29.80 4.66
C VAL A 378 -5.80 30.17 3.87
N PRO A 379 -4.87 29.27 3.63
CA PRO A 379 -3.65 29.55 2.85
C PRO A 379 -3.99 30.09 1.47
N ARG A 380 -3.46 31.25 1.12
CA ARG A 380 -3.61 31.84 -0.22
C ARG A 380 -2.48 31.33 -1.11
N LEU A 381 -2.80 30.91 -2.31
CA LEU A 381 -1.81 30.48 -3.29
C LEU A 381 -1.11 31.70 -3.91
N ALA A 382 0.24 31.67 -3.95
CA ALA A 382 1.08 32.80 -4.27
C ALA A 382 1.46 32.89 -5.77
N LEU A 383 0.53 32.66 -6.70
CA LEU A 383 0.86 32.58 -8.14
C LEU A 383 0.92 33.92 -8.85
N THR A 384 0.19 34.94 -8.40
CA THR A 384 0.19 36.27 -9.07
C THR A 384 -0.04 37.40 -8.07
N LYS A 385 0.31 38.64 -8.48
CA LYS A 385 -0.09 39.87 -7.78
C LYS A 385 -1.60 40.11 -7.88
N ASP A 386 -2.25 39.42 -8.85
CA ASP A 386 -3.67 39.51 -9.09
C ASP A 386 -4.43 38.55 -8.14
N ARG A 387 -5.14 39.12 -7.21
CA ARG A 387 -5.90 38.40 -6.17
C ARG A 387 -6.93 37.43 -6.74
N GLU A 388 -7.56 37.79 -7.87
CA GLU A 388 -8.67 37.04 -8.42
C GLU A 388 -8.19 35.75 -9.13
N LEU A 389 -7.13 35.84 -9.92
CA LEU A 389 -6.53 34.69 -10.62
C LEU A 389 -5.88 33.71 -9.63
N GLY A 390 -5.16 34.23 -8.63
CA GLY A 390 -4.58 33.41 -7.55
C GLY A 390 -5.64 32.64 -6.75
N THR A 391 -6.83 33.23 -6.55
CA THR A 391 -7.94 32.56 -5.84
C THR A 391 -8.58 31.48 -6.69
N ARG A 392 -8.79 31.72 -8.01
CA ARG A 392 -9.35 30.73 -8.94
C ARG A 392 -8.43 29.51 -9.08
N LEU A 393 -7.14 29.72 -9.34
CA LEU A 393 -6.15 28.65 -9.45
C LEU A 393 -6.03 27.88 -8.13
N GLY A 394 -6.09 28.57 -6.98
CA GLY A 394 -6.10 27.94 -5.68
C GLY A 394 -7.32 27.04 -5.47
N THR A 395 -8.49 27.50 -5.85
CA THR A 395 -9.71 26.70 -5.77
C THR A 395 -9.62 25.46 -6.65
N TRP A 396 -9.08 25.58 -7.88
CA TRP A 396 -8.88 24.44 -8.77
C TRP A 396 -7.85 23.45 -8.21
N TYR A 397 -6.73 23.92 -7.65
CA TYR A 397 -5.74 23.07 -7.01
C TYR A 397 -6.36 22.26 -5.86
N TRP A 398 -7.14 22.91 -4.97
CA TRP A 398 -7.80 22.21 -3.87
C TRP A 398 -8.85 21.21 -4.35
N ARG A 399 -9.63 21.54 -5.39
CA ARG A 399 -10.58 20.60 -6.00
C ARG A 399 -9.85 19.40 -6.60
N LEU A 400 -8.75 19.63 -7.31
CA LEU A 400 -7.91 18.57 -7.86
C LEU A 400 -7.33 17.71 -6.73
N SER A 401 -6.85 18.29 -5.65
CA SER A 401 -6.34 17.53 -4.48
C SER A 401 -7.40 16.63 -3.86
N VAL A 402 -8.68 17.08 -3.80
CA VAL A 402 -9.79 16.22 -3.36
C VAL A 402 -10.05 15.08 -4.33
N LEU A 403 -10.04 15.35 -5.63
CA LEU A 403 -10.30 14.34 -6.67
C LEU A 403 -9.20 13.29 -6.72
N THR A 404 -7.95 13.69 -6.56
CA THR A 404 -6.77 12.82 -6.71
C THR A 404 -6.32 12.14 -5.42
N LEU A 405 -7.07 12.28 -4.32
CA LEU A 405 -6.71 11.64 -3.05
C LEU A 405 -6.59 10.10 -3.15
N GLY A 406 -7.30 9.49 -4.09
CA GLY A 406 -7.27 8.05 -4.35
C GLY A 406 -6.20 7.60 -5.37
N PHE A 407 -5.47 8.51 -6.01
CA PHE A 407 -4.49 8.14 -7.04
C PHE A 407 -3.43 7.16 -6.54
N PRO A 408 -2.79 7.36 -5.38
CA PRO A 408 -1.84 6.37 -4.89
C PRO A 408 -2.46 5.02 -4.51
N LEU A 409 -3.74 4.98 -4.09
CA LEU A 409 -4.44 3.72 -3.87
C LEU A 409 -4.60 2.95 -5.19
N ILE A 410 -4.96 3.65 -6.26
CA ILE A 410 -5.05 3.08 -7.61
C ILE A 410 -3.67 2.62 -8.07
N ALA A 411 -2.61 3.42 -7.85
CA ALA A 411 -1.23 3.05 -8.16
C ALA A 411 -0.80 1.77 -7.45
N ASN A 412 -1.08 1.65 -6.15
CA ASN A 412 -0.78 0.45 -5.37
C ASN A 412 -1.54 -0.78 -5.87
N ALA A 413 -2.83 -0.64 -6.20
CA ALA A 413 -3.62 -1.73 -6.77
C ALA A 413 -3.02 -2.25 -8.09
N TRP A 414 -2.68 -1.34 -9.01
CA TRP A 414 -2.03 -1.71 -10.26
C TRP A 414 -0.62 -2.26 -10.07
N GLY A 415 0.15 -1.72 -9.10
CA GLY A 415 1.47 -2.26 -8.74
C GLY A 415 1.37 -3.71 -8.25
N TRP A 416 0.36 -4.03 -7.45
CA TRP A 416 0.13 -5.40 -6.99
C TRP A 416 -0.30 -6.33 -8.11
N ILE A 417 -1.23 -5.89 -8.98
CA ILE A 417 -1.62 -6.62 -10.19
C ILE A 417 -0.40 -6.92 -11.05
N PHE A 418 0.48 -5.93 -11.27
CA PHE A 418 1.72 -6.12 -12.00
C PHE A 418 2.64 -7.16 -11.33
N THR A 419 2.83 -7.05 -10.02
CA THR A 419 3.70 -7.94 -9.25
C THR A 419 3.31 -9.40 -9.41
N GLU A 420 2.01 -9.71 -9.31
CA GLU A 420 1.50 -11.07 -9.37
C GLU A 420 1.30 -11.57 -10.81
N THR A 421 0.81 -10.73 -11.70
CA THR A 421 0.61 -11.12 -13.12
C THR A 421 1.94 -11.29 -13.83
N GLY A 422 2.91 -10.41 -13.58
CA GLY A 422 4.23 -10.46 -14.23
C GLY A 422 5.06 -11.68 -13.81
N ARG A 423 4.73 -12.35 -12.70
CA ARG A 423 5.38 -13.61 -12.28
C ARG A 423 4.82 -14.84 -13.00
N GLN A 424 3.64 -14.76 -13.59
CA GLN A 424 3.03 -15.92 -14.26
C GLN A 424 3.90 -16.46 -15.40
N PRO A 425 3.85 -17.79 -15.65
CA PRO A 425 2.92 -18.80 -15.10
C PRO A 425 3.33 -19.40 -13.75
N TRP A 426 4.17 -18.73 -12.98
CA TRP A 426 4.70 -19.23 -11.72
C TRP A 426 3.93 -18.71 -10.50
N VAL A 427 3.69 -19.57 -9.53
CA VAL A 427 3.37 -19.17 -8.16
C VAL A 427 4.66 -18.93 -7.36
N VAL A 428 5.66 -19.82 -7.51
CA VAL A 428 7.03 -19.60 -7.03
C VAL A 428 7.94 -19.65 -8.23
N TYR A 429 8.59 -18.55 -8.54
CA TYR A 429 9.34 -18.36 -9.78
C TYR A 429 10.39 -19.46 -10.00
N GLY A 430 10.30 -20.15 -11.14
CA GLY A 430 11.21 -21.22 -11.52
C GLY A 430 11.09 -22.52 -10.72
N VAL A 431 10.15 -22.61 -9.76
CA VAL A 431 10.03 -23.76 -8.85
C VAL A 431 8.65 -24.40 -8.90
N LEU A 432 7.57 -23.61 -8.78
CA LEU A 432 6.22 -24.12 -8.75
C LEU A 432 5.32 -23.35 -9.74
N PRO A 433 4.84 -24.00 -10.81
CA PRO A 433 3.87 -23.39 -11.71
C PRO A 433 2.51 -23.22 -11.03
N THR A 434 1.75 -22.21 -11.46
CA THR A 434 0.44 -21.88 -10.89
C THR A 434 -0.56 -23.02 -11.02
N SER A 435 -0.52 -23.77 -12.14
CA SER A 435 -1.37 -24.94 -12.38
C SER A 435 -1.18 -26.06 -11.35
N ALA A 436 0.03 -26.22 -10.81
CA ALA A 436 0.35 -27.22 -9.79
C ALA A 436 0.05 -26.76 -8.36
N ALA A 437 -0.32 -25.49 -8.16
CA ALA A 437 -0.50 -24.87 -6.85
C ALA A 437 -1.94 -24.91 -6.34
N VAL A 438 -2.92 -25.08 -7.26
CA VAL A 438 -4.34 -25.11 -6.95
C VAL A 438 -4.72 -26.42 -6.23
N SER A 439 -5.70 -26.33 -5.35
CA SER A 439 -6.21 -27.50 -4.60
C SER A 439 -6.78 -28.56 -5.55
N PRO A 440 -6.26 -29.80 -5.55
CA PRO A 440 -6.69 -30.83 -6.48
C PRO A 440 -8.09 -31.40 -6.19
N SER A 441 -8.58 -31.21 -4.96
CA SER A 441 -9.86 -31.73 -4.49
C SER A 441 -11.02 -30.73 -4.62
N VAL A 442 -10.77 -29.51 -5.08
CA VAL A 442 -11.78 -28.45 -5.14
C VAL A 442 -12.45 -28.42 -6.51
N SER A 443 -13.78 -28.54 -6.51
CA SER A 443 -14.59 -28.48 -7.71
C SER A 443 -14.80 -27.05 -8.21
N GLN A 444 -15.10 -26.89 -9.49
CA GLN A 444 -15.48 -25.60 -10.08
C GLN A 444 -16.61 -24.89 -9.32
N GLY A 445 -17.63 -25.64 -8.87
CA GLY A 445 -18.75 -25.08 -8.13
C GLY A 445 -18.36 -24.52 -6.77
N GLU A 446 -17.50 -25.20 -6.03
CA GLU A 446 -16.99 -24.73 -4.73
C GLU A 446 -16.16 -23.46 -4.86
N VAL A 447 -15.28 -23.38 -5.86
CA VAL A 447 -14.50 -22.15 -6.12
C VAL A 447 -15.42 -21.00 -6.51
N LEU A 448 -16.43 -21.25 -7.34
CA LEU A 448 -17.38 -20.22 -7.77
C LEU A 448 -18.22 -19.70 -6.58
N ILE A 449 -18.70 -20.58 -5.71
CA ILE A 449 -19.44 -20.21 -4.50
C ILE A 449 -18.54 -19.33 -3.58
N SER A 450 -17.32 -19.76 -3.33
CA SER A 450 -16.41 -18.99 -2.48
C SER A 450 -16.01 -17.65 -3.11
N LEU A 451 -15.79 -17.59 -4.42
CA LEU A 451 -15.53 -16.35 -5.16
C LEU A 451 -16.69 -15.35 -5.02
N ILE A 452 -17.92 -15.80 -5.26
CA ILE A 452 -19.11 -14.95 -5.14
C ILE A 452 -19.28 -14.48 -3.69
N SER A 453 -19.14 -15.39 -2.72
CA SER A 453 -19.32 -15.11 -1.30
C SER A 453 -18.30 -14.05 -0.79
N PHE A 454 -17.03 -14.21 -1.11
CA PHE A 454 -16.00 -13.24 -0.70
C PHE A 454 -16.15 -11.91 -1.43
N THR A 455 -16.48 -11.93 -2.72
CA THR A 455 -16.72 -10.68 -3.47
C THR A 455 -17.92 -9.92 -2.91
N ALA A 456 -19.02 -10.61 -2.58
CA ALA A 456 -20.20 -10.00 -1.97
C ALA A 456 -19.91 -9.45 -0.56
N LEU A 457 -19.19 -10.22 0.27
CA LEU A 457 -18.74 -9.75 1.58
C LEU A 457 -17.89 -8.48 1.47
N TYR A 458 -16.91 -8.48 0.58
CA TYR A 458 -16.04 -7.34 0.38
C TYR A 458 -16.77 -6.11 -0.17
N ALA A 459 -17.73 -6.30 -1.07
CA ALA A 459 -18.59 -5.22 -1.55
C ALA A 459 -19.41 -4.60 -0.40
N LEU A 460 -19.95 -5.44 0.49
CA LEU A 460 -20.65 -4.97 1.68
C LEU A 460 -19.73 -4.17 2.62
N LEU A 461 -18.54 -4.69 2.91
CA LEU A 461 -17.55 -4.03 3.75
C LEU A 461 -17.12 -2.69 3.14
N ALA A 462 -16.91 -2.62 1.82
CA ALA A 462 -16.59 -1.39 1.11
C ALA A 462 -17.68 -0.31 1.28
N VAL A 463 -18.95 -0.71 1.16
CA VAL A 463 -20.08 0.22 1.35
C VAL A 463 -20.11 0.75 2.78
N ILE A 464 -19.89 -0.12 3.78
CA ILE A 464 -19.87 0.28 5.20
C ILE A 464 -18.71 1.24 5.44
N GLU A 465 -17.51 0.90 4.99
CA GLU A 465 -16.31 1.71 5.20
C GLU A 465 -16.44 3.09 4.54
N VAL A 466 -16.77 3.14 3.25
CA VAL A 466 -16.91 4.42 2.54
C VAL A 466 -17.97 5.29 3.21
N ARG A 467 -19.09 4.73 3.66
CA ARG A 467 -20.12 5.48 4.42
C ARG A 467 -19.56 6.02 5.73
N LEU A 468 -18.81 5.22 6.48
CA LEU A 468 -18.21 5.64 7.75
C LEU A 468 -17.14 6.71 7.51
N LEU A 469 -16.20 6.50 6.58
CA LEU A 469 -15.18 7.49 6.26
C LEU A 469 -15.81 8.80 5.81
N VAL A 470 -16.77 8.79 4.88
CA VAL A 470 -17.47 9.98 4.40
C VAL A 470 -18.21 10.69 5.54
N LYS A 471 -18.89 9.92 6.43
CA LYS A 471 -19.58 10.49 7.60
C LYS A 471 -18.61 11.25 8.51
N TYR A 472 -17.52 10.63 8.91
CA TYR A 472 -16.57 11.23 9.85
C TYR A 472 -15.67 12.28 9.21
N VAL A 473 -15.32 12.15 7.93
CA VAL A 473 -14.66 13.22 7.17
C VAL A 473 -15.55 14.46 7.11
N LYS A 474 -16.84 14.32 6.80
CA LYS A 474 -17.78 15.47 6.75
C LYS A 474 -18.01 16.12 8.11
N ALA A 475 -18.03 15.33 9.18
CA ALA A 475 -18.16 15.82 10.56
C ALA A 475 -16.95 16.67 10.96
N GLY A 476 -15.75 16.29 10.54
CA GLY A 476 -14.49 16.97 10.87
C GLY A 476 -13.95 16.62 12.27
N PRO A 477 -12.91 17.34 12.72
CA PRO A 477 -12.32 17.18 14.05
C PRO A 477 -13.35 17.39 15.16
N PRO A 478 -13.35 16.52 16.20
CA PRO A 478 -14.29 16.62 17.30
C PRO A 478 -13.99 17.84 18.20
N GLU A 479 -15.01 18.27 18.95
CA GLU A 479 -14.80 19.18 20.07
C GLU A 479 -14.07 18.43 21.20
N LEU A 480 -13.22 19.14 21.95
CA LEU A 480 -12.49 18.61 23.09
C LEU A 480 -13.29 18.75 24.36
N THR A 481 -13.28 17.73 25.19
CA THR A 481 -13.82 17.74 26.53
C THR A 481 -12.77 18.24 27.53
N GLU A 482 -13.18 18.59 28.73
CA GLU A 482 -12.26 19.01 29.78
C GLU A 482 -11.28 17.89 30.20
N ALA A 483 -11.75 16.65 30.20
CA ALA A 483 -10.91 15.46 30.42
C ALA A 483 -9.83 15.31 29.36
N ASP A 484 -10.09 15.73 28.13
CA ASP A 484 -9.13 15.68 27.04
C ASP A 484 -7.95 16.65 27.21
N LEU A 485 -8.23 17.79 27.78
CA LEU A 485 -7.24 18.83 28.03
C LEU A 485 -6.36 18.53 29.23
N ASN A 486 -6.91 17.82 30.22
CA ASN A 486 -6.27 17.48 31.48
C ASN A 486 -6.11 15.97 31.67
N PRO A 487 -5.34 15.27 30.84
CA PRO A 487 -5.11 13.83 31.01
C PRO A 487 -4.32 13.53 32.28
N PRO A 488 -4.44 12.31 32.86
CA PRO A 488 -3.78 11.94 34.09
C PRO A 488 -2.25 12.04 34.00
N THR A 489 -1.63 12.44 35.11
CA THR A 489 -0.17 12.57 35.21
C THR A 489 0.51 11.29 35.69
N ARG A 490 -0.25 10.37 36.31
CA ARG A 490 0.21 9.08 36.84
C ARG A 490 -0.76 7.96 36.47
N ILE A 491 -0.29 6.71 36.42
CA ILE A 491 -1.13 5.55 36.19
C ILE A 491 -2.12 5.42 37.34
N GLY A 492 -3.41 5.31 37.04
CA GLY A 492 -4.49 5.20 38.06
C GLY A 492 -4.86 6.51 38.74
N GLY A 493 -4.22 7.63 38.41
CA GLY A 493 -4.58 8.95 38.94
C GLY A 493 -5.77 9.52 38.17
N GLY A 494 -6.99 9.18 38.57
CA GLY A 494 -8.18 9.95 38.19
C GLY A 494 -8.01 11.40 38.70
N SER A 495 -8.38 12.40 37.89
CA SER A 495 -8.55 13.77 38.37
C SER A 495 -9.47 13.72 39.58
N GLY A 496 -8.93 14.05 40.77
CA GLY A 496 -9.69 14.08 42.01
C GLY A 496 -10.83 15.10 41.88
N GLY A 497 -12.00 14.58 41.63
CA GLY A 497 -13.30 15.25 41.67
C GLY A 497 -14.30 14.19 42.04
N ALA A 498 -14.83 14.29 43.28
CA ALA A 498 -15.85 13.44 43.83
C ALA A 498 -16.96 13.17 42.85
N ASP A 499 -17.23 11.90 42.60
CA ASP A 499 -18.56 11.28 42.69
C ASP A 499 -18.39 9.82 42.17
N ALA A 500 -18.21 8.91 43.13
CA ALA A 500 -18.37 7.49 42.94
C ALA A 500 -19.88 7.20 42.95
N ASP A 501 -20.51 7.30 41.77
CA ASP A 501 -21.76 6.56 41.51
C ASP A 501 -22.16 6.79 40.03
N SER A 502 -21.78 5.86 39.14
CA SER A 502 -22.52 5.52 37.91
C SER A 502 -21.71 4.51 37.08
N ASP A 503 -21.85 3.26 37.45
CA ASP A 503 -21.32 2.11 36.71
C ASP A 503 -22.22 1.70 35.51
N ASP A 504 -23.06 2.64 35.06
CA ASP A 504 -24.07 2.44 34.00
C ASP A 504 -23.91 3.43 32.83
N ARG A 505 -22.68 3.62 32.35
CA ARG A 505 -22.50 4.29 31.05
C ARG A 505 -22.32 3.25 29.98
N PRO A 506 -23.23 3.19 28.97
CA PRO A 506 -22.99 2.37 27.79
C PRO A 506 -21.67 2.78 27.14
N MET A 507 -20.84 1.81 26.74
CA MET A 507 -19.59 2.04 26.03
C MET A 507 -19.87 2.84 24.74
N ALA A 508 -19.97 4.14 24.87
CA ALA A 508 -20.02 5.04 23.72
C ALA A 508 -18.60 5.18 23.19
N PHE A 509 -18.34 4.68 22.00
CA PHE A 509 -17.13 4.95 21.24
C PHE A 509 -17.06 6.45 20.92
N SER A 510 -16.59 7.24 21.85
CA SER A 510 -16.37 8.69 21.68
C SER A 510 -14.96 8.95 21.18
N TYR A 511 -14.67 8.47 19.96
CA TYR A 511 -13.52 8.88 19.18
C TYR A 511 -13.94 9.77 18.03
#